data_e328dde56b90222f404b2b0b4cd62fa7
#
_entry.id   e328dde56b90222f404b2b0b4cd62fa7
#
_cell.length_a   1.000
_cell.length_b   1.000
_cell.length_c   1.000
_cell.angle_alpha   90.00
_cell.angle_beta   90.00
_cell.angle_gamma   90.00
#
_symmetry.space_group_name_H-M   'P 1'
#
loop_
_entity.id
_entity.type
_entity.pdbx_description
1 polymer ?
#
loop_
_entity_poly.entity_id
_entity_poly.type
_entity_poly.pdbx_seq_one_letter_code
_entity_poly.pdbx_strand_id
1 'polypeptide(L)'
;NVPGVDMRAFIEARRKDFEALVIANQAANETMQAVARKQSEMLAQSMQAIQAAASNAATGVGGLVDPVKQAELNRQACDKAVEGLKDLAEMTRKSQADTLAMLSKHAAERMSALKGAVKPK
;
A
#
# COMPACT_ATOMS: atom_id res chain seq x y z
N ASN A 1 -18.30 9.92 -40.80
CA ASN A 1 -16.87 10.02 -40.41
C ASN A 1 -16.35 11.42 -40.66
N VAL A 2 -15.76 11.97 -39.58
CA VAL A 2 -15.08 13.26 -39.70
C VAL A 2 -13.70 13.01 -40.30
N PRO A 3 -13.31 13.76 -41.35
CA PRO A 3 -11.97 13.60 -41.94
C PRO A 3 -10.88 13.80 -40.90
N GLY A 4 -9.94 12.87 -40.83
CA GLY A 4 -8.82 12.92 -39.93
C GLY A 4 -9.10 12.36 -38.52
N VAL A 5 -10.32 11.94 -38.24
CA VAL A 5 -10.68 11.36 -36.95
C VAL A 5 -11.31 9.99 -37.17
N ASP A 6 -10.70 8.97 -36.56
CA ASP A 6 -11.25 7.62 -36.56
C ASP A 6 -12.06 7.42 -35.31
N MET A 7 -13.38 7.26 -35.44
CA MET A 7 -14.27 7.04 -34.32
C MET A 7 -13.97 5.76 -33.55
N ARG A 8 -13.55 4.71 -34.28
CA ARG A 8 -13.14 3.46 -33.65
C ARG A 8 -11.95 3.67 -32.74
N ALA A 9 -10.96 4.43 -33.21
CA ALA A 9 -9.77 4.75 -32.42
C ALA A 9 -10.14 5.55 -31.20
N PHE A 10 -11.08 6.49 -31.33
CA PHE A 10 -11.58 7.30 -30.21
C PHE A 10 -12.29 6.44 -29.17
N ILE A 11 -13.18 5.57 -29.61
CA ILE A 11 -13.92 4.67 -28.73
C ILE A 11 -12.96 3.72 -28.01
N GLU A 12 -12.00 3.18 -28.75
CA GLU A 12 -11.01 2.27 -28.18
C GLU A 12 -10.12 2.97 -27.15
N ALA A 13 -9.72 4.21 -27.40
CA ALA A 13 -8.96 5.01 -26.45
C ALA A 13 -9.75 5.24 -25.16
N ARG A 14 -11.06 5.54 -25.29
CA ARG A 14 -11.93 5.72 -24.12
C ARG A 14 -12.08 4.44 -23.34
N ARG A 15 -12.22 3.31 -24.03
CA ARG A 15 -12.32 2.01 -23.39
C ARG A 15 -11.05 1.70 -22.58
N LYS A 16 -9.90 1.97 -23.17
CA LYS A 16 -8.61 1.77 -22.48
C LYS A 16 -8.45 2.71 -21.29
N ASP A 17 -8.90 3.96 -21.40
CA ASP A 17 -8.90 4.90 -20.29
C ASP A 17 -9.73 4.38 -19.13
N PHE A 18 -10.91 3.86 -19.44
CA PHE A 18 -11.80 3.30 -18.44
C PHE A 18 -11.19 2.06 -17.78
N GLU A 19 -10.61 1.17 -18.58
CA GLU A 19 -9.93 -0.01 -18.06
C GLU A 19 -8.78 0.36 -17.13
N ALA A 20 -7.98 1.36 -17.51
CA ALA A 20 -6.88 1.84 -16.69
C ALA A 20 -7.39 2.39 -15.35
N LEU A 21 -8.52 3.09 -15.37
CA LEU A 21 -9.15 3.62 -14.17
C LEU A 21 -9.63 2.49 -13.25
N VAL A 22 -10.25 1.45 -13.81
CA VAL A 22 -10.71 0.29 -13.05
C VAL A 22 -9.53 -0.42 -12.39
N ILE A 23 -8.46 -0.64 -13.15
CA ILE A 23 -7.25 -1.29 -12.62
C ILE A 23 -6.64 -0.44 -11.50
N ALA A 24 -6.58 0.88 -11.67
CA ALA A 24 -6.05 1.78 -10.65
C ALA A 24 -6.90 1.73 -9.37
N ASN A 25 -8.22 1.69 -9.51
CA ASN A 25 -9.13 1.58 -8.36
C ASN A 25 -8.97 0.25 -7.63
N GLN A 26 -8.83 -0.84 -8.37
CA GLN A 26 -8.59 -2.16 -7.78
C GLN A 26 -7.28 -2.19 -7.01
N ALA A 27 -6.22 -1.65 -7.60
CA ALA A 27 -4.91 -1.58 -6.96
C ALA A 27 -4.97 -0.73 -5.69
N ALA A 28 -5.67 0.41 -5.71
CA ALA A 28 -5.85 1.27 -4.55
C ALA A 28 -6.61 0.54 -3.44
N ASN A 29 -7.67 -0.20 -3.79
CA ASN A 29 -8.45 -0.97 -2.82
C ASN A 29 -7.61 -2.07 -2.18
N GLU A 30 -6.83 -2.79 -2.97
CA GLU A 30 -5.92 -3.83 -2.48
C GLU A 30 -4.89 -3.25 -1.52
N THR A 31 -4.33 -2.09 -1.85
CA THR A 31 -3.38 -1.40 -0.98
C THR A 31 -4.05 -0.99 0.33
N MET A 32 -5.26 -0.42 0.27
CA MET A 32 -6.00 -0.04 1.46
C MET A 32 -6.28 -1.23 2.36
N GLN A 33 -6.66 -2.38 1.80
CA GLN A 33 -6.89 -3.60 2.55
C GLN A 33 -5.61 -4.11 3.19
N ALA A 34 -4.50 -4.08 2.46
CA ALA A 34 -3.21 -4.51 2.96
C ALA A 34 -2.73 -3.62 4.11
N VAL A 35 -2.89 -2.30 3.98
CA VAL A 35 -2.55 -1.34 5.03
C VAL A 35 -3.42 -1.57 6.26
N ALA A 36 -4.73 -1.77 6.06
CA ALA A 36 -5.66 -2.04 7.17
C ALA A 36 -5.27 -3.32 7.92
N ARG A 37 -4.93 -4.38 7.19
CA ARG A 37 -4.45 -5.63 7.81
C ARG A 37 -3.19 -5.41 8.61
N LYS A 38 -2.24 -4.63 8.06
CA LYS A 38 -0.98 -4.32 8.76
C LYS A 38 -1.25 -3.52 10.03
N GLN A 39 -2.15 -2.55 9.98
CA GLN A 39 -2.54 -1.77 11.15
C GLN A 39 -3.19 -2.65 12.21
N SER A 40 -4.07 -3.57 11.83
CA SER A 40 -4.69 -4.53 12.74
C SER A 40 -3.63 -5.44 13.39
N GLU A 41 -2.67 -5.90 12.61
CA GLU A 41 -1.56 -6.72 13.10
C GLU A 41 -0.73 -5.94 14.12
N MET A 42 -0.41 -4.69 13.82
CA MET A 42 0.34 -3.82 14.74
C MET A 42 -0.43 -3.58 16.03
N LEU A 43 -1.74 -3.37 15.93
CA LEU A 43 -2.59 -3.20 17.11
C LEU A 43 -2.58 -4.47 17.97
N ALA A 44 -2.73 -5.64 17.35
CA ALA A 44 -2.69 -6.92 18.06
C ALA A 44 -1.34 -7.13 18.76
N GLN A 45 -0.24 -6.79 18.09
CA GLN A 45 1.10 -6.85 18.68
C GLN A 45 1.24 -5.91 19.87
N SER A 46 0.68 -4.69 19.77
CA SER A 46 0.68 -3.72 20.87
C SER A 46 -0.09 -4.25 22.07
N MET A 47 -1.25 -4.86 21.83
CA MET A 47 -2.05 -5.45 22.91
C MET A 47 -1.33 -6.62 23.57
N GLN A 48 -0.66 -7.46 22.78
CA GLN A 48 0.15 -8.55 23.31
C GLN A 48 1.30 -8.02 24.18
N ALA A 49 1.95 -6.95 23.74
CA ALA A 49 3.03 -6.32 24.50
C ALA A 49 2.52 -5.79 25.84
N ILE A 50 1.33 -5.16 25.84
CA ILE A 50 0.70 -4.65 27.06
C ILE A 50 0.38 -5.82 28.01
N GLN A 51 -0.17 -6.90 27.49
CA GLN A 51 -0.49 -8.10 28.28
C GLN A 51 0.79 -8.72 28.86
N ALA A 52 1.85 -8.81 28.08
CA ALA A 52 3.13 -9.35 28.55
C ALA A 52 3.69 -8.48 29.67
N ALA A 53 3.63 -7.15 29.53
CA ALA A 53 4.10 -6.23 30.55
C ALA A 53 3.26 -6.35 31.84
N ALA A 54 1.94 -6.48 31.68
CA ALA A 54 1.02 -6.65 32.81
C ALA A 54 1.28 -7.98 33.51
N SER A 55 1.50 -9.06 32.76
CA SER A 55 1.84 -10.38 33.34
C SER A 55 3.15 -10.33 34.10
N ASN A 56 4.17 -9.65 33.57
CA ASN A 56 5.44 -9.48 34.27
C ASN A 56 5.25 -8.74 35.59
N ALA A 57 4.43 -7.69 35.60
CA ALA A 57 4.13 -6.94 36.79
C ALA A 57 3.35 -7.78 37.83
N ALA A 58 2.40 -8.61 37.35
CA ALA A 58 1.58 -9.45 38.21
C ALA A 58 2.35 -10.62 38.81
N THR A 59 3.35 -11.15 38.09
CA THR A 59 4.14 -12.32 38.52
C THR A 59 5.41 -11.95 39.26
N GLY A 60 5.67 -10.67 39.45
CA GLY A 60 6.83 -10.20 40.21
C GLY A 60 6.77 -10.69 41.65
N VAL A 61 7.89 -11.18 42.17
CA VAL A 61 7.99 -11.71 43.54
C VAL A 61 7.79 -10.55 44.54
N GLY A 62 6.85 -10.74 45.47
CA GLY A 62 6.55 -9.74 46.47
C GLY A 62 5.99 -8.43 45.91
N GLY A 63 5.41 -8.47 44.71
CA GLY A 63 4.88 -7.29 44.04
C GLY A 63 5.94 -6.48 43.30
N LEU A 64 7.18 -6.97 43.25
CA LEU A 64 8.27 -6.30 42.53
C LEU A 64 8.28 -6.75 41.06
N VAL A 65 8.34 -5.75 40.18
CA VAL A 65 8.49 -5.97 38.74
C VAL A 65 9.96 -6.31 38.48
N ASP A 66 10.20 -7.34 37.64
CA ASP A 66 11.56 -7.62 37.17
C ASP A 66 11.97 -6.53 36.17
N PRO A 67 12.89 -5.63 36.55
CA PRO A 67 13.23 -4.51 35.68
C PRO A 67 13.97 -4.92 34.42
N VAL A 68 14.73 -6.01 34.46
CA VAL A 68 15.47 -6.51 33.29
C VAL A 68 14.48 -7.07 32.27
N LYS A 69 13.55 -7.87 32.72
CA LYS A 69 12.50 -8.45 31.86
C LYS A 69 11.59 -7.37 31.30
N GLN A 70 11.22 -6.39 32.12
CA GLN A 70 10.39 -5.28 31.67
C GLN A 70 11.09 -4.46 30.60
N ALA A 71 12.37 -4.16 30.79
CA ALA A 71 13.18 -3.44 29.79
C ALA A 71 13.26 -4.21 28.48
N GLU A 72 13.44 -5.53 28.55
CA GLU A 72 13.50 -6.37 27.35
C GLU A 72 12.15 -6.39 26.62
N LEU A 73 11.05 -6.51 27.34
CA LEU A 73 9.71 -6.47 26.75
C LEU A 73 9.46 -5.13 26.07
N ASN A 74 9.86 -4.03 26.70
CA ASN A 74 9.73 -2.69 26.12
C ASN A 74 10.58 -2.55 24.86
N ARG A 75 11.79 -3.08 24.86
CA ARG A 75 12.67 -3.05 23.71
C ARG A 75 12.06 -3.84 22.55
N GLN A 76 11.55 -5.04 22.81
CA GLN A 76 10.90 -5.87 21.79
C GLN A 76 9.68 -5.19 21.21
N ALA A 77 8.85 -4.56 22.04
CA ALA A 77 7.66 -3.83 21.59
C ALA A 77 8.05 -2.65 20.69
N CYS A 78 9.10 -1.93 21.08
CA CYS A 78 9.63 -0.80 20.32
C CYS A 78 10.15 -1.25 18.96
N ASP A 79 10.96 -2.32 18.95
CA ASP A 79 11.51 -2.88 17.71
C ASP A 79 10.41 -3.32 16.75
N LYS A 80 9.37 -3.99 17.26
CA LYS A 80 8.22 -4.43 16.44
C LYS A 80 7.45 -3.23 15.89
N ALA A 81 7.29 -2.19 16.69
CA ALA A 81 6.59 -0.97 16.24
C ALA A 81 7.35 -0.28 15.12
N VAL A 82 8.67 -0.17 15.25
CA VAL A 82 9.53 0.42 14.22
C VAL A 82 9.48 -0.40 12.94
N GLU A 83 9.59 -1.72 13.07
CA GLU A 83 9.50 -2.64 11.93
C GLU A 83 8.15 -2.51 11.22
N GLY A 84 7.06 -2.46 11.98
CA GLY A 84 5.73 -2.26 11.43
C GLY A 84 5.58 -0.95 10.68
N LEU A 85 6.15 0.13 11.21
CA LEU A 85 6.13 1.44 10.54
C LEU A 85 6.96 1.41 9.25
N LYS A 86 8.10 0.72 9.26
CA LYS A 86 8.91 0.54 8.04
C LYS A 86 8.14 -0.23 6.98
N ASP A 87 7.44 -1.29 7.39
CA ASP A 87 6.63 -2.08 6.48
C ASP A 87 5.51 -1.24 5.86
N LEU A 88 4.81 -0.42 6.66
CA LEU A 88 3.79 0.49 6.16
C LEU A 88 4.36 1.50 5.17
N ALA A 89 5.52 2.07 5.48
CA ALA A 89 6.19 3.02 4.60
C ALA A 89 6.56 2.35 3.26
N GLU A 90 7.05 1.12 3.31
CA GLU A 90 7.42 0.36 2.10
C GLU A 90 6.18 0.01 1.28
N MET A 91 5.08 -0.38 1.92
CA MET A 91 3.83 -0.65 1.23
C MET A 91 3.31 0.59 0.49
N THR A 92 3.38 1.75 1.13
CA THR A 92 2.98 3.02 0.54
C THR A 92 3.89 3.38 -0.64
N ARG A 93 5.21 3.25 -0.44
CA ARG A 93 6.19 3.53 -1.49
C ARG A 93 5.97 2.65 -2.71
N LYS A 94 5.78 1.36 -2.49
CA LYS A 94 5.55 0.41 -3.57
C LYS A 94 4.26 0.73 -4.32
N SER A 95 3.20 1.03 -3.58
CA SER A 95 1.91 1.40 -4.17
C SER A 95 2.04 2.63 -5.06
N GLN A 96 2.75 3.66 -4.59
CA GLN A 96 2.99 4.88 -5.36
C GLN A 96 3.81 4.60 -6.61
N ALA A 97 4.87 3.79 -6.49
CA ALA A 97 5.72 3.41 -7.61
C ALA A 97 4.93 2.61 -8.65
N ASP A 98 4.11 1.67 -8.21
CA ASP A 98 3.28 0.85 -9.10
C ASP A 98 2.24 1.70 -9.84
N THR A 99 1.61 2.64 -9.13
CA THR A 99 0.65 3.57 -9.72
C THR A 99 1.32 4.44 -10.78
N LEU A 100 2.49 4.98 -10.46
CA LEU A 100 3.25 5.82 -11.39
C LEU A 100 3.66 5.04 -12.63
N ALA A 101 4.12 3.81 -12.45
CA ALA A 101 4.50 2.93 -13.56
C ALA A 101 3.30 2.64 -14.46
N MET A 102 2.15 2.37 -13.86
CA MET A 102 0.92 2.10 -14.61
C MET A 102 0.46 3.32 -15.40
N LEU A 103 0.47 4.51 -14.77
CA LEU A 103 0.10 5.74 -15.43
C LEU A 103 1.06 6.09 -16.56
N SER A 104 2.36 5.89 -16.34
CA SER A 104 3.38 6.11 -17.38
C SER A 104 3.17 5.19 -18.57
N LYS A 105 2.90 3.92 -18.30
CA LYS A 105 2.62 2.93 -19.34
C LYS A 105 1.38 3.32 -20.14
N HIS A 106 0.31 3.70 -19.44
CA HIS A 106 -0.93 4.11 -20.09
C HIS A 106 -0.71 5.36 -20.95
N ALA A 107 0.03 6.34 -20.43
CA ALA A 107 0.35 7.56 -21.18
C ALA A 107 1.15 7.24 -22.44
N ALA A 108 2.13 6.33 -22.34
CA ALA A 108 2.93 5.91 -23.49
C ALA A 108 2.06 5.21 -24.55
N GLU A 109 1.17 4.33 -24.12
CA GLU A 109 0.24 3.65 -25.02
C GLU A 109 -0.69 4.65 -25.71
N ARG A 110 -1.16 5.65 -24.94
CA ARG A 110 -2.02 6.71 -25.46
C ARG A 110 -1.30 7.54 -26.51
N MET A 111 -0.05 7.93 -26.24
CA MET A 111 0.77 8.67 -27.20
C MET A 111 1.00 7.87 -28.47
N SER A 112 1.28 6.59 -28.32
CA SER A 112 1.48 5.70 -29.47
C SER A 112 0.21 5.61 -30.32
N ALA A 113 -0.95 5.49 -29.68
CA ALA A 113 -2.24 5.44 -30.36
C ALA A 113 -2.54 6.75 -31.10
N LEU A 114 -2.23 7.89 -30.48
CA LEU A 114 -2.42 9.20 -31.10
C LEU A 114 -1.53 9.37 -32.32
N LYS A 115 -0.27 8.96 -32.24
CA LYS A 115 0.66 8.98 -33.38
C LYS A 115 0.15 8.14 -34.54
N GLY A 116 -0.38 6.97 -34.23
CA GLY A 116 -0.99 6.10 -35.23
C GLY A 116 -2.22 6.70 -35.88
N ALA A 117 -3.05 7.39 -35.08
CA ALA A 117 -4.31 7.98 -35.57
C ALA A 117 -4.10 9.21 -36.45
N VAL A 118 -3.05 9.98 -36.19
CA VAL A 118 -2.75 11.24 -36.93
C VAL A 118 -1.59 11.09 -37.90
N LYS A 119 -1.16 9.89 -38.18
CA LYS A 119 -0.04 9.63 -39.08
C LYS A 119 -0.34 10.16 -40.48
N PRO A 120 0.51 11.00 -41.05
CA PRO A 120 0.31 11.46 -42.42
C PRO A 120 0.49 10.31 -43.41
N LYS A 121 -0.23 10.46 -44.49
CA LYS A 121 -0.14 9.45 -45.56
C LYS A 121 1.23 9.47 -46.25
#